data_dc85ff2b439bbc1cf0479cfe2f8b5237
#
_entry.id   dc85ff2b439bbc1cf0479cfe2f8b5237
#
_cell.length_a   1.000
_cell.length_b   1.000
_cell.length_c   1.000
_cell.angle_alpha   90.00
_cell.angle_beta   90.00
_cell.angle_gamma   90.00
#
_symmetry.space_group_name_H-M   'P 1'
#
loop_
_entity.id
_entity.type
_entity.pdbx_description
1 polymer ?
#
loop_
_entity_poly.entity_id
_entity_poly.type
_entity_poly.pdbx_seq_one_letter_code
_entity_poly.pdbx_strand_id
1 'polypeptide(L)'
;KHLNTLQADFRAHLSDMSENEYRKEMERLGIDLSWKSSQIEGNTYSLLETERLLRESKTAEGKTKEEAVMLLNHKDALDYILEEPEYLKELSVRRIEELHTLLVKELDVDEGIRRRRVGVTGTNYRPLDNEFQIREALEDSCRLINGKENVFEKALLALVLISYIQAFSDGNKRTARMTSNAILIANRYCPISFRTVDSVD
;
A
#
# COMPACT_ATOMS: atom_id res chain seq x y z
N LYS A 1 -5.20 -3.54 -23.44
CA LYS A 1 -6.49 -2.98 -23.92
C LYS A 1 -7.53 -2.89 -22.80
N HIS A 2 -7.82 -3.98 -22.09
CA HIS A 2 -8.86 -4.01 -21.04
C HIS A 2 -8.63 -2.99 -19.93
N LEU A 3 -7.42 -2.90 -19.37
CA LEU A 3 -7.09 -1.92 -18.32
C LEU A 3 -7.27 -0.46 -18.80
N ASN A 4 -6.97 -0.17 -20.05
CA ASN A 4 -7.18 1.17 -20.61
C ASN A 4 -8.67 1.51 -20.75
N THR A 5 -9.52 0.53 -21.05
CA THR A 5 -10.98 0.70 -21.07
C THR A 5 -11.50 1.03 -19.68
N LEU A 6 -11.13 0.21 -18.67
CA LEU A 6 -11.50 0.45 -17.27
C LEU A 6 -11.03 1.82 -16.76
N GLN A 7 -9.85 2.26 -17.19
CA GLN A 7 -9.34 3.60 -16.84
C GLN A 7 -10.14 4.72 -17.53
N ALA A 8 -10.56 4.52 -18.76
CA ALA A 8 -11.39 5.50 -19.47
C ALA A 8 -12.77 5.63 -18.79
N ASP A 9 -13.38 4.49 -18.41
CA ASP A 9 -14.66 4.46 -17.69
C ASP A 9 -14.54 5.14 -16.33
N PHE A 10 -13.46 4.90 -15.59
CA PHE A 10 -13.17 5.56 -14.33
C PHE A 10 -13.03 7.07 -14.48
N ARG A 11 -12.28 7.54 -15.50
CA ARG A 11 -12.13 8.98 -15.77
C ARG A 11 -13.45 9.64 -16.16
N ALA A 12 -14.27 8.99 -16.98
CA ALA A 12 -15.59 9.47 -17.32
C ALA A 12 -16.47 9.62 -16.07
N HIS A 13 -16.46 8.61 -15.21
CA HIS A 13 -17.22 8.64 -13.95
C HIS A 13 -16.74 9.77 -13.01
N LEU A 14 -15.44 10.00 -12.90
CA LEU A 14 -14.89 11.09 -12.10
C LEU A 14 -15.26 12.49 -12.66
N SER A 15 -15.34 12.64 -13.99
CA SER A 15 -15.65 13.94 -14.60
C SER A 15 -17.08 14.42 -14.33
N ASP A 16 -17.97 13.48 -14.01
CA ASP A 16 -19.37 13.75 -13.73
C ASP A 16 -19.66 13.98 -12.24
N MET A 17 -18.66 13.76 -11.37
CA MET A 17 -18.79 13.92 -9.92
C MET A 17 -18.54 15.36 -9.47
N SER A 18 -19.34 15.83 -8.52
CA SER A 18 -19.00 17.00 -7.72
C SER A 18 -17.82 16.70 -6.79
N GLU A 19 -17.14 17.75 -6.31
CA GLU A 19 -16.02 17.60 -5.37
C GLU A 19 -16.41 16.83 -4.09
N ASN A 20 -17.63 17.03 -3.58
CA ASN A 20 -18.14 16.31 -2.43
C ASN A 20 -18.40 14.82 -2.71
N GLU A 21 -18.88 14.48 -3.88
CA GLU A 21 -19.08 13.08 -4.29
C GLU A 21 -17.74 12.38 -4.48
N TYR A 22 -16.77 13.02 -5.11
CA TYR A 22 -15.41 12.52 -5.25
C TYR A 22 -14.77 12.23 -3.89
N ARG A 23 -14.87 13.17 -2.94
CA ARG A 23 -14.34 12.99 -1.58
C ARG A 23 -14.96 11.79 -0.87
N LYS A 24 -16.29 11.64 -0.92
CA LYS A 24 -17.00 10.50 -0.32
C LYS A 24 -16.58 9.17 -0.96
N GLU A 25 -16.40 9.15 -2.27
CA GLU A 25 -15.98 7.93 -2.97
C GLU A 25 -14.53 7.55 -2.60
N MET A 26 -13.62 8.53 -2.50
CA MET A 26 -12.24 8.28 -2.05
C MET A 26 -12.20 7.83 -0.59
N GLU A 27 -13.03 8.39 0.28
CA GLU A 27 -13.16 7.91 1.67
C GLU A 27 -13.64 6.46 1.73
N ARG A 28 -14.68 6.11 0.99
CA ARG A 28 -15.21 4.74 0.89
C ARG A 28 -14.13 3.77 0.38
N LEU A 29 -13.43 4.17 -0.65
CA LEU A 29 -12.34 3.39 -1.23
C LEU A 29 -11.19 3.22 -0.23
N GLY A 30 -10.87 4.26 0.53
CA GLY A 30 -9.86 4.24 1.58
C GLY A 30 -10.18 3.24 2.69
N ILE A 31 -11.43 3.18 3.14
CA ILE A 31 -11.89 2.20 4.12
C ILE A 31 -11.71 0.78 3.57
N ASP A 32 -12.14 0.54 2.34
CA ASP A 32 -12.04 -0.75 1.68
C ASP A 32 -10.59 -1.23 1.49
N LEU A 33 -9.73 -0.34 1.02
CA LEU A 33 -8.30 -0.61 0.83
C LEU A 33 -7.61 -0.92 2.17
N SER A 34 -7.88 -0.12 3.21
CA SER A 34 -7.32 -0.31 4.54
C SER A 34 -7.75 -1.64 5.14
N TRP A 35 -9.06 -1.96 5.06
CA TRP A 35 -9.60 -3.21 5.53
C TRP A 35 -8.97 -4.41 4.82
N LYS A 36 -9.05 -4.45 3.49
CA LYS A 36 -8.62 -5.63 2.74
C LYS A 36 -7.11 -5.84 2.80
N SER A 37 -6.33 -4.77 2.68
CA SER A 37 -4.87 -4.86 2.80
C SER A 37 -4.42 -5.36 4.17
N SER A 38 -5.12 -4.97 5.25
CA SER A 38 -4.84 -5.44 6.60
C SER A 38 -5.32 -6.87 6.83
N GLN A 39 -6.49 -7.25 6.28
CA GLN A 39 -7.05 -8.60 6.36
C GLN A 39 -6.11 -9.65 5.74
N ILE A 40 -5.47 -9.35 4.59
CA ILE A 40 -4.47 -10.21 3.96
C ILE A 40 -3.29 -10.49 4.90
N GLU A 41 -2.95 -9.55 5.77
CA GLU A 41 -1.88 -9.69 6.77
C GLU A 41 -2.38 -10.30 8.12
N GLY A 42 -3.59 -10.82 8.15
CA GLY A 42 -4.13 -11.50 9.32
C GLY A 42 -4.97 -10.64 10.27
N ASN A 43 -5.24 -9.37 9.93
CA ASN A 43 -6.15 -8.53 10.70
C ASN A 43 -7.56 -9.11 10.67
N THR A 44 -8.21 -9.19 11.81
CA THR A 44 -9.50 -9.88 11.97
C THR A 44 -10.72 -8.94 11.99
N TYR A 45 -10.52 -7.62 11.83
CA TYR A 45 -11.61 -6.67 11.69
C TYR A 45 -12.48 -7.00 10.47
N SER A 46 -13.78 -6.97 10.63
CA SER A 46 -14.72 -6.95 9.50
C SER A 46 -14.71 -5.58 8.82
N LEU A 47 -15.27 -5.50 7.61
CA LEU A 47 -15.39 -4.22 6.90
C LEU A 47 -16.21 -3.20 7.72
N LEU A 48 -17.31 -3.63 8.36
CA LEU A 48 -18.16 -2.76 9.17
C LEU A 48 -17.44 -2.26 10.43
N GLU A 49 -16.69 -3.11 11.12
CA GLU A 49 -15.88 -2.72 12.28
C GLU A 49 -14.75 -1.75 11.87
N THR A 50 -14.14 -1.97 10.71
CA THR A 50 -13.15 -1.06 10.13
C THR A 50 -13.77 0.30 9.83
N GLU A 51 -14.94 0.35 9.21
CA GLU A 51 -15.64 1.60 8.94
C GLU A 51 -15.93 2.37 10.22
N ARG A 52 -16.42 1.70 11.27
CA ARG A 52 -16.66 2.34 12.58
C ARG A 52 -15.37 2.83 13.24
N LEU A 53 -14.29 2.06 13.15
CA LEU A 53 -12.98 2.48 13.66
C LEU A 53 -12.49 3.75 12.95
N LEU A 54 -12.51 3.76 11.62
CA LEU A 54 -11.94 4.85 10.82
C LEU A 54 -12.81 6.12 10.83
N ARG A 55 -14.14 5.99 10.97
CA ARG A 55 -15.06 7.14 11.02
C ARG A 55 -15.32 7.68 12.42
N GLU A 56 -15.42 6.78 13.42
CA GLU A 56 -15.88 7.11 14.76
C GLU A 56 -14.80 6.94 15.84
N SER A 57 -13.59 6.48 15.44
CA SER A 57 -12.49 6.14 16.37
C SER A 57 -12.90 5.11 17.44
N LYS A 58 -13.83 4.21 17.10
CA LYS A 58 -14.32 3.16 17.99
C LYS A 58 -13.71 1.82 17.67
N THR A 59 -12.93 1.29 18.61
CA THR A 59 -12.40 -0.08 18.52
C THR A 59 -13.50 -1.12 18.65
N ALA A 60 -13.32 -2.29 18.01
CA ALA A 60 -14.22 -3.40 18.09
C ALA A 60 -13.88 -4.29 19.30
N GLU A 61 -14.91 -4.88 19.91
CA GLU A 61 -14.75 -5.81 21.02
C GLU A 61 -14.01 -7.09 20.58
N GLY A 62 -13.10 -7.57 21.41
CA GLY A 62 -12.32 -8.77 21.13
C GLY A 62 -11.18 -8.59 20.12
N LYS A 63 -10.92 -7.37 19.64
CA LYS A 63 -9.80 -7.04 18.74
C LYS A 63 -8.63 -6.46 19.50
N THR A 64 -7.42 -6.66 18.98
CA THR A 64 -6.21 -6.15 19.61
C THR A 64 -5.98 -4.67 19.27
N LYS A 65 -5.14 -4.01 20.07
CA LYS A 65 -4.71 -2.64 19.79
C LYS A 65 -3.91 -2.58 18.49
N GLU A 66 -3.06 -3.55 18.25
CA GLU A 66 -2.20 -3.65 17.08
C GLU A 66 -3.03 -3.76 15.79
N GLU A 67 -4.13 -4.53 15.81
CA GLU A 67 -5.05 -4.61 14.67
C GLU A 67 -5.70 -3.26 14.35
N ALA A 68 -6.12 -2.52 15.38
CA ALA A 68 -6.70 -1.19 15.22
C ALA A 68 -5.65 -0.20 14.66
N VAL A 69 -4.44 -0.19 15.25
CA VAL A 69 -3.32 0.66 14.81
C VAL A 69 -2.95 0.37 13.35
N MET A 70 -2.91 -0.91 12.94
CA MET A 70 -2.63 -1.29 11.56
C MET A 70 -3.62 -0.65 10.57
N LEU A 71 -4.92 -0.63 10.90
CA LEU A 71 -5.96 -0.02 10.05
C LEU A 71 -5.84 1.50 10.01
N LEU A 72 -5.61 2.15 11.15
CA LEU A 72 -5.41 3.60 11.24
C LEU A 72 -4.19 4.03 10.43
N ASN A 73 -3.06 3.35 10.59
CA ASN A 73 -1.83 3.63 9.84
C ASN A 73 -2.04 3.49 8.33
N HIS A 74 -2.82 2.49 7.91
CA HIS A 74 -3.10 2.28 6.49
C HIS A 74 -3.95 3.42 5.92
N LYS A 75 -4.92 3.89 6.70
CA LYS A 75 -5.72 5.06 6.33
C LYS A 75 -4.86 6.33 6.27
N ASP A 76 -4.04 6.59 7.30
CA ASP A 76 -3.16 7.77 7.35
C ASP A 76 -2.18 7.80 6.17
N ALA A 77 -1.60 6.64 5.81
CA ALA A 77 -0.73 6.53 4.64
C ALA A 77 -1.48 6.81 3.32
N LEU A 78 -2.73 6.38 3.21
CA LEU A 78 -3.55 6.66 2.02
C LEU A 78 -3.97 8.13 1.98
N ASP A 79 -4.39 8.73 3.09
CA ASP A 79 -4.72 10.14 3.18
C ASP A 79 -3.52 11.01 2.78
N TYR A 80 -2.33 10.67 3.28
CA TYR A 80 -1.08 11.34 2.89
C TYR A 80 -0.83 11.29 1.38
N ILE A 81 -1.05 10.14 0.73
CA ILE A 81 -0.89 10.00 -0.72
C ILE A 81 -1.94 10.82 -1.49
N LEU A 82 -3.17 10.91 -0.98
CA LEU A 82 -4.24 11.68 -1.61
C LEU A 82 -4.03 13.19 -1.47
N GLU A 83 -3.45 13.63 -0.36
CA GLU A 83 -3.11 15.05 -0.11
C GLU A 83 -1.88 15.50 -0.92
N GLU A 84 -0.92 14.59 -1.13
CA GLU A 84 0.34 14.86 -1.83
C GLU A 84 0.51 13.95 -3.08
N PRO A 85 -0.41 14.01 -4.06
CA PRO A 85 -0.42 13.06 -5.18
C PRO A 85 0.83 13.13 -6.05
N GLU A 86 1.51 14.27 -6.11
CA GLU A 86 2.76 14.43 -6.85
C GLU A 86 3.97 13.75 -6.19
N TYR A 87 3.85 13.43 -4.89
CA TYR A 87 4.94 12.88 -4.08
C TYR A 87 5.54 11.59 -4.67
N LEU A 88 4.72 10.72 -5.27
CA LEU A 88 5.18 9.45 -5.85
C LEU A 88 5.18 9.42 -7.39
N LYS A 89 5.18 10.58 -8.04
CA LYS A 89 5.44 10.65 -9.48
C LYS A 89 6.81 10.07 -9.85
N GLU A 90 7.81 10.32 -9.00
CA GLU A 90 9.13 9.74 -9.11
C GLU A 90 9.43 8.92 -7.85
N LEU A 91 9.58 7.62 -8.01
CA LEU A 91 9.83 6.71 -6.90
C LEU A 91 11.29 6.80 -6.46
N SER A 92 11.52 6.81 -5.15
CA SER A 92 12.86 6.73 -4.54
C SER A 92 12.82 5.84 -3.30
N VAL A 93 13.98 5.33 -2.89
CA VAL A 93 14.11 4.51 -1.67
C VAL A 93 13.57 5.28 -0.46
N ARG A 94 13.92 6.55 -0.33
CA ARG A 94 13.44 7.41 0.76
C ARG A 94 11.90 7.46 0.82
N ARG A 95 11.23 7.62 -0.33
CA ARG A 95 9.76 7.66 -0.38
C ARG A 95 9.11 6.34 -0.01
N ILE A 96 9.77 5.22 -0.35
CA ILE A 96 9.33 3.87 0.07
C ILE A 96 9.50 3.73 1.59
N GLU A 97 10.63 4.17 2.15
CA GLU A 97 10.89 4.14 3.60
C GLU A 97 9.89 5.03 4.37
N GLU A 98 9.55 6.21 3.86
CA GLU A 98 8.55 7.11 4.46
C GLU A 98 7.15 6.48 4.50
N LEU A 99 6.71 5.84 3.41
CA LEU A 99 5.45 5.08 3.40
C LEU A 99 5.48 3.89 4.37
N HIS A 100 6.61 3.18 4.43
CA HIS A 100 6.77 2.10 5.40
C HIS A 100 6.65 2.63 6.83
N THR A 101 7.33 3.72 7.18
CA THR A 101 7.27 4.34 8.51
C THR A 101 5.83 4.70 8.90
N LEU A 102 5.03 5.27 7.98
CA LEU A 102 3.61 5.52 8.22
C LEU A 102 2.83 4.23 8.53
N LEU A 103 3.07 3.17 7.75
CA LEU A 103 2.36 1.89 7.87
C LEU A 103 2.70 1.10 9.14
N VAL A 104 3.85 1.33 9.76
CA VAL A 104 4.31 0.61 10.96
C VAL A 104 4.33 1.48 12.21
N LYS A 105 3.89 2.73 12.13
CA LYS A 105 3.84 3.66 13.26
C LYS A 105 3.11 3.04 14.45
N GLU A 106 3.69 3.14 15.65
CA GLU A 106 3.15 2.58 16.89
C GLU A 106 2.94 1.03 16.88
N LEU A 107 3.50 0.34 15.91
CA LEU A 107 3.65 -1.11 15.93
C LEU A 107 5.07 -1.45 16.38
N ASP A 108 5.27 -2.64 16.94
CA ASP A 108 6.61 -3.12 17.38
C ASP A 108 7.42 -3.62 16.17
N VAL A 109 7.72 -2.70 15.24
CA VAL A 109 8.44 -2.95 13.98
C VAL A 109 9.56 -1.93 13.82
N ASP A 110 10.77 -2.42 13.53
CA ASP A 110 11.92 -1.55 13.25
C ASP A 110 11.66 -0.71 11.98
N GLU A 111 11.92 0.59 12.06
CA GLU A 111 11.84 1.50 10.93
C GLU A 111 13.09 1.39 10.01
N GLY A 112 12.89 1.67 8.72
CA GLY A 112 13.97 1.68 7.73
C GLY A 112 14.41 0.29 7.27
N ILE A 113 15.45 0.26 6.43
CA ILE A 113 15.97 -0.99 5.86
C ILE A 113 16.52 -1.87 6.97
N ARG A 114 16.07 -3.12 7.01
CA ARG A 114 16.45 -4.09 8.03
C ARG A 114 17.93 -4.47 7.97
N ARG A 115 18.46 -4.81 9.13
CA ARG A 115 19.80 -5.36 9.33
C ARG A 115 19.80 -6.83 9.74
N ARG A 116 18.61 -7.39 9.97
CA ARG A 116 18.41 -8.79 10.37
C ARG A 116 17.90 -9.60 9.19
N ARG A 117 18.21 -10.89 9.22
CA ARG A 117 17.64 -11.84 8.26
C ARG A 117 16.14 -11.98 8.50
N VAL A 118 15.39 -12.07 7.41
CA VAL A 118 13.97 -12.39 7.42
C VAL A 118 13.71 -13.56 6.49
N GLY A 119 12.59 -14.25 6.68
CA GLY A 119 12.10 -15.29 5.79
C GLY A 119 10.70 -14.97 5.35
N VAL A 120 10.25 -15.61 4.28
CA VAL A 120 8.85 -15.55 3.84
C VAL A 120 8.20 -16.88 4.19
N THR A 121 7.23 -16.85 5.11
CA THR A 121 6.53 -18.04 5.59
C THR A 121 5.93 -18.83 4.42
N GLY A 122 6.08 -20.17 4.46
CA GLY A 122 5.56 -21.05 3.42
C GLY A 122 6.41 -21.14 2.15
N THR A 123 7.59 -20.49 2.12
CA THR A 123 8.48 -20.52 0.96
C THR A 123 9.91 -20.89 1.30
N ASN A 124 10.67 -21.36 0.30
CA ASN A 124 12.12 -21.57 0.41
C ASN A 124 12.92 -20.32 -0.05
N TYR A 125 12.23 -19.23 -0.35
CA TYR A 125 12.88 -17.99 -0.78
C TYR A 125 13.73 -17.40 0.36
N ARG A 126 14.95 -16.99 0.03
CA ARG A 126 15.89 -16.35 0.95
C ARG A 126 16.14 -14.91 0.47
N PRO A 127 15.50 -13.92 1.09
CA PRO A 127 15.78 -12.52 0.80
C PRO A 127 17.25 -12.16 1.05
N LEU A 128 17.73 -11.11 0.39
CA LEU A 128 19.05 -10.52 0.66
C LEU A 128 19.19 -10.28 2.18
N ASP A 129 20.39 -10.46 2.74
CA ASP A 129 20.63 -10.33 4.18
C ASP A 129 21.58 -9.15 4.55
N ASN A 130 22.07 -8.45 3.55
CA ASN A 130 22.97 -7.31 3.71
C ASN A 130 22.26 -5.99 3.40
N GLU A 131 22.29 -5.04 4.33
CA GLU A 131 21.64 -3.73 4.21
C GLU A 131 22.04 -2.97 2.93
N PHE A 132 23.32 -3.03 2.54
CA PHE A 132 23.82 -2.34 1.34
C PHE A 132 23.26 -2.98 0.07
N GLN A 133 23.23 -4.31 0.00
CA GLN A 133 22.64 -5.03 -1.14
C GLN A 133 21.13 -4.81 -1.23
N ILE A 134 20.43 -4.74 -0.10
CA ILE A 134 18.99 -4.44 -0.05
C ILE A 134 18.75 -3.02 -0.59
N ARG A 135 19.53 -2.04 -0.14
CA ARG A 135 19.44 -0.65 -0.62
C ARG A 135 19.72 -0.55 -2.12
N GLU A 136 20.77 -1.19 -2.61
CA GLU A 136 21.11 -1.25 -4.03
C GLU A 136 19.95 -1.86 -4.86
N ALA A 137 19.38 -2.97 -4.40
CA ALA A 137 18.23 -3.61 -5.04
C ALA A 137 16.99 -2.71 -5.09
N LEU A 138 16.73 -1.92 -4.02
CA LEU A 138 15.65 -0.93 -4.02
C LEU A 138 15.95 0.23 -4.98
N GLU A 139 17.18 0.73 -5.02
CA GLU A 139 17.60 1.80 -5.94
C GLU A 139 17.46 1.36 -7.41
N ASP A 140 17.91 0.13 -7.72
CA ASP A 140 17.76 -0.47 -9.05
C ASP A 140 16.28 -0.62 -9.43
N SER A 141 15.46 -1.05 -8.49
CA SER A 141 14.02 -1.15 -8.68
C SER A 141 13.39 0.22 -8.93
N CYS A 142 13.78 1.25 -8.19
CA CYS A 142 13.30 2.62 -8.41
C CYS A 142 13.70 3.11 -9.80
N ARG A 143 14.96 2.90 -10.23
CA ARG A 143 15.41 3.26 -11.59
C ARG A 143 14.60 2.53 -12.67
N LEU A 144 14.38 1.23 -12.50
CA LEU A 144 13.59 0.43 -13.45
C LEU A 144 12.14 0.93 -13.55
N ILE A 145 11.51 1.19 -12.41
CA ILE A 145 10.11 1.64 -12.34
C ILE A 145 9.98 3.04 -12.95
N ASN A 146 10.86 3.98 -12.58
CA ASN A 146 10.82 5.34 -13.09
C ASN A 146 11.05 5.39 -14.61
N GLY A 147 11.87 4.50 -15.15
CA GLY A 147 12.15 4.39 -16.59
C GLY A 147 10.98 3.81 -17.42
N LYS A 148 9.89 3.34 -16.82
CA LYS A 148 8.72 2.86 -17.55
C LYS A 148 7.82 4.03 -17.96
N GLU A 149 7.19 3.93 -19.13
CA GLU A 149 6.17 4.90 -19.56
C GLU A 149 4.76 4.47 -19.12
N ASN A 150 4.49 3.17 -19.12
CA ASN A 150 3.18 2.63 -18.79
C ASN A 150 2.98 2.60 -17.27
N VAL A 151 1.94 3.31 -16.80
CA VAL A 151 1.63 3.44 -15.36
C VAL A 151 1.28 2.09 -14.72
N PHE A 152 0.57 1.21 -15.43
CA PHE A 152 0.27 -0.14 -14.90
C PHE A 152 1.52 -0.99 -14.75
N GLU A 153 2.51 -0.85 -15.66
CA GLU A 153 3.80 -1.53 -15.50
C GLU A 153 4.55 -1.00 -14.29
N LYS A 154 4.57 0.34 -14.07
CA LYS A 154 5.16 0.95 -12.87
C LYS A 154 4.54 0.37 -11.60
N ALA A 155 3.21 0.39 -11.51
CA ALA A 155 2.48 -0.07 -10.35
C ALA A 155 2.69 -1.57 -10.08
N LEU A 156 2.66 -2.39 -11.13
CA LEU A 156 2.91 -3.84 -11.02
C LEU A 156 4.34 -4.13 -10.58
N LEU A 157 5.33 -3.46 -11.17
CA LEU A 157 6.74 -3.63 -10.78
C LEU A 157 6.97 -3.21 -9.33
N ALA A 158 6.38 -2.10 -8.88
CA ALA A 158 6.46 -1.68 -7.47
C ALA A 158 5.87 -2.74 -6.53
N LEU A 159 4.68 -3.26 -6.85
CA LEU A 159 4.01 -4.31 -6.08
C LEU A 159 4.89 -5.57 -5.95
N VAL A 160 5.45 -6.04 -7.07
CA VAL A 160 6.21 -7.28 -7.11
C VAL A 160 7.60 -7.10 -6.51
N LEU A 161 8.37 -6.08 -6.92
CA LEU A 161 9.77 -5.92 -6.53
C LEU A 161 9.91 -5.57 -5.04
N ILE A 162 9.09 -4.66 -4.51
CA ILE A 162 9.13 -4.31 -3.08
C ILE A 162 8.75 -5.53 -2.23
N SER A 163 7.70 -6.28 -2.64
CA SER A 163 7.33 -7.53 -1.98
C SER A 163 8.41 -8.60 -2.06
N TYR A 164 9.15 -8.68 -3.17
CA TYR A 164 10.21 -9.65 -3.39
C TYR A 164 11.46 -9.33 -2.59
N ILE A 165 11.92 -8.07 -2.60
CA ILE A 165 13.16 -7.65 -1.93
C ILE A 165 13.08 -7.85 -0.41
N GLN A 166 11.89 -7.73 0.18
CA GLN A 166 11.70 -7.87 1.64
C GLN A 166 12.65 -6.95 2.42
N ALA A 167 12.61 -5.66 2.10
CA ALA A 167 13.58 -4.68 2.60
C ALA A 167 13.42 -4.35 4.09
N PHE A 168 12.25 -4.59 4.68
CA PHE A 168 11.89 -4.23 6.04
C PHE A 168 11.74 -5.46 6.94
N SER A 169 11.79 -5.26 8.24
CA SER A 169 11.61 -6.35 9.23
C SER A 169 10.18 -6.93 9.18
N ASP A 170 9.18 -6.07 8.93
CA ASP A 170 7.77 -6.42 8.65
C ASP A 170 7.15 -5.34 7.76
N GLY A 171 5.87 -5.51 7.35
CA GLY A 171 5.14 -4.52 6.55
C GLY A 171 5.52 -4.46 5.07
N ASN A 172 6.38 -5.34 4.57
CA ASN A 172 6.85 -5.34 3.17
C ASN A 172 5.71 -5.41 2.16
N LYS A 173 4.75 -6.31 2.34
CA LYS A 173 3.62 -6.47 1.42
C LYS A 173 2.65 -5.29 1.50
N ARG A 174 2.42 -4.73 2.70
CA ARG A 174 1.60 -3.52 2.90
C ARG A 174 2.24 -2.33 2.20
N THR A 175 3.55 -2.13 2.36
CA THR A 175 4.31 -1.08 1.69
C THR A 175 4.27 -1.24 0.16
N ALA A 176 4.42 -2.46 -0.35
CA ALA A 176 4.34 -2.74 -1.78
C ALA A 176 2.96 -2.37 -2.36
N ARG A 177 1.86 -2.78 -1.70
CA ARG A 177 0.50 -2.44 -2.13
C ARG A 177 0.23 -0.94 -2.05
N MET A 178 0.70 -0.28 -1.00
CA MET A 178 0.55 1.17 -0.84
C MET A 178 1.35 1.94 -1.89
N THR A 179 2.61 1.58 -2.14
CA THR A 179 3.45 2.19 -3.17
C THR A 179 2.86 2.01 -4.58
N SER A 180 2.35 0.82 -4.88
CA SER A 180 1.67 0.53 -6.15
C SER A 180 0.46 1.45 -6.35
N ASN A 181 -0.40 1.58 -5.33
CA ASN A 181 -1.57 2.45 -5.37
C ASN A 181 -1.18 3.94 -5.44
N ALA A 182 -0.13 4.34 -4.75
CA ALA A 182 0.36 5.70 -4.80
C ALA A 182 0.84 6.10 -6.21
N ILE A 183 1.50 5.19 -6.93
CA ILE A 183 1.87 5.40 -8.34
C ILE A 183 0.63 5.57 -9.22
N LEU A 184 -0.42 4.76 -9.00
CA LEU A 184 -1.68 4.88 -9.74
C LEU A 184 -2.33 6.24 -9.47
N ILE A 185 -2.49 6.63 -8.20
CA ILE A 185 -3.11 7.89 -7.78
C ILE A 185 -2.34 9.09 -8.33
N ALA A 186 -0.99 9.09 -8.23
CA ALA A 186 -0.12 10.15 -8.75
C ALA A 186 -0.30 10.40 -10.25
N ASN A 187 -0.73 9.38 -10.98
CA ASN A 187 -0.99 9.44 -12.42
C ASN A 187 -2.49 9.51 -12.75
N ARG A 188 -3.35 9.78 -11.77
CA ARG A 188 -4.82 9.87 -11.91
C ARG A 188 -5.46 8.57 -12.41
N TYR A 189 -4.93 7.43 -11.96
CA TYR A 189 -5.52 6.12 -12.20
C TYR A 189 -6.29 5.65 -10.96
N CYS A 190 -7.27 4.78 -11.19
CA CYS A 190 -7.99 4.13 -10.10
C CYS A 190 -7.03 3.27 -9.25
N PRO A 191 -7.00 3.43 -7.94
CA PRO A 191 -6.27 2.51 -7.08
C PRO A 191 -6.87 1.10 -7.14
N ILE A 192 -6.03 0.10 -6.89
CA ILE A 192 -6.40 -1.32 -6.95
C ILE A 192 -6.88 -1.76 -5.56
N SER A 193 -8.11 -2.27 -5.49
CA SER A 193 -8.60 -3.02 -4.34
C SER A 193 -8.24 -4.51 -4.48
N PHE A 194 -7.82 -5.11 -3.39
CA PHE A 194 -7.43 -6.53 -3.33
C PHE A 194 -8.56 -7.43 -2.81
N ARG A 195 -9.84 -7.03 -3.01
CA ARG A 195 -11.02 -7.72 -2.45
C ARG A 195 -11.13 -9.20 -2.83
N THR A 196 -10.65 -9.57 -3.99
CA THR A 196 -10.74 -10.94 -4.53
C THR A 196 -9.54 -11.80 -4.19
N VAL A 197 -8.56 -11.27 -3.47
CA VAL A 197 -7.37 -12.01 -3.03
C VAL A 197 -7.65 -12.62 -1.67
N ASP A 198 -7.48 -13.93 -1.55
CA ASP A 198 -7.53 -14.62 -0.26
C ASP A 198 -6.20 -14.45 0.50
N SER A 199 -6.26 -14.54 1.83
CA SER A 199 -5.08 -14.39 2.70
C SER A 199 -4.04 -15.52 2.51
N VAL A 200 -4.39 -16.56 1.78
CA VAL A 200 -3.54 -17.74 1.51
C VAL A 200 -2.81 -17.62 0.15
N ASP A 201 -3.24 -16.72 -0.73
CA ASP A 201 -2.64 -16.46 -2.04
C ASP A 201 -1.58 -15.35 -1.95
#